data_62b3ef7468b92c9c6221cdaa0176e069
#
_entry.id   62b3ef7468b92c9c6221cdaa0176e069
#
_cell.length_a   1.000
_cell.length_b   1.000
_cell.length_c   1.000
_cell.angle_alpha   90.00
_cell.angle_beta   90.00
_cell.angle_gamma   90.00
#
_symmetry.space_group_name_H-M   'P 1'
#
loop_
_entity.id
_entity.type
_entity.pdbx_description
1 polymer ?
#
loop_
_entity_poly.entity_id
_entity_poly.type
_entity_poly.pdbx_seq_one_letter_code
_entity_poly.pdbx_strand_id
1 'polypeptide(L)'
;MNTQKNTHKEKIGFQKLIAAFGIILFVGKIIAWKLTNSDAVFSDAMESIVNVISAFMGLYSLHLAAKPKDEDHPYGHGKVEFVTSGIEGALIAIAGIMIIYEGIHSLIVGKTLSKIDLGIWIIAATAVINYLLGYISIKKGERENSLVLISSGKHLQSDTITTLGVVASLVIVYFTKIYWLDSAVALTFGLYIIFVGYKIVRKSLSGIMDEQDPEILNQVIRILEENRHVEWIDVHNMKIQQFGSSLHIDAHITLPWYYDLRDAHGEMEKVIILLAKNMKRSIEFNFHMDDCKPISCPVCQIKECPVREKDFVKRVQWTPENITSVDKHTVE
;
A
#
# COMPACT_ATOMS: atom_id res chain seq x y z
N MET A 1 3.97 -22.27 6.33
CA MET A 1 3.18 -21.95 7.55
C MET A 1 3.99 -21.22 8.64
N ASN A 2 5.17 -21.68 9.05
CA ASN A 2 5.96 -20.99 10.09
C ASN A 2 6.49 -19.59 9.71
N THR A 3 6.88 -19.36 8.48
CA THR A 3 7.43 -18.07 8.02
C THR A 3 6.39 -16.95 8.03
N GLN A 4 5.16 -17.22 7.59
CA GLN A 4 4.06 -16.23 7.62
C GLN A 4 3.68 -15.81 9.05
N LYS A 5 3.61 -16.79 9.97
CA LYS A 5 3.28 -16.52 11.38
C LYS A 5 4.33 -15.65 12.07
N ASN A 6 5.61 -15.80 11.69
CA ASN A 6 6.68 -14.93 12.19
C ASN A 6 6.58 -13.50 11.62
N THR A 7 6.33 -13.36 10.33
CA THR A 7 6.16 -12.04 9.69
C THR A 7 5.00 -11.24 10.30
N HIS A 8 3.85 -11.89 10.56
CA HIS A 8 2.72 -11.24 11.23
C HIS A 8 3.04 -10.80 12.66
N LYS A 9 3.74 -11.64 13.43
CA LYS A 9 4.17 -11.26 14.79
C LYS A 9 5.11 -10.06 14.78
N GLU A 10 6.00 -9.97 13.81
CA GLU A 10 6.92 -8.83 13.66
C GLU A 10 6.19 -7.54 13.29
N LYS A 11 5.17 -7.60 12.40
CA LYS A 11 4.31 -6.46 12.04
C LYS A 11 3.58 -5.93 13.28
N ILE A 12 2.92 -6.82 14.01
CA ILE A 12 2.19 -6.47 15.24
C ILE A 12 3.14 -5.91 16.30
N GLY A 13 4.32 -6.51 16.48
CA GLY A 13 5.34 -6.02 17.42
C GLY A 13 5.80 -4.61 17.08
N PHE A 14 6.03 -4.33 15.81
CA PHE A 14 6.43 -3.00 15.35
C PHE A 14 5.30 -1.98 15.48
N GLN A 15 4.05 -2.34 15.17
CA GLN A 15 2.90 -1.46 15.34
C GLN A 15 2.64 -1.13 16.83
N LYS A 16 2.90 -2.07 17.75
CA LYS A 16 2.87 -1.80 19.20
C LYS A 16 3.93 -0.75 19.60
N LEU A 17 5.10 -0.82 19.00
CA LEU A 17 6.16 0.17 19.22
C LEU A 17 5.70 1.55 18.74
N ILE A 18 5.11 1.67 17.56
CA ILE A 18 4.55 2.93 17.04
C ILE A 18 3.48 3.47 17.99
N ALA A 19 2.55 2.64 18.46
CA ALA A 19 1.51 3.05 19.39
C ALA A 19 2.09 3.54 20.73
N ALA A 20 3.09 2.84 21.28
CA ALA A 20 3.76 3.23 22.51
C ALA A 20 4.48 4.58 22.37
N PHE A 21 5.25 4.78 21.27
CA PHE A 21 5.87 6.06 20.98
C PHE A 21 4.84 7.16 20.74
N GLY A 22 3.74 6.86 20.02
CA GLY A 22 2.64 7.81 19.82
C GLY A 22 2.09 8.34 21.14
N ILE A 23 1.85 7.47 22.13
CA ILE A 23 1.40 7.86 23.47
C ILE A 23 2.46 8.72 24.19
N ILE A 24 3.73 8.32 24.15
CA ILE A 24 4.83 9.06 24.81
C ILE A 24 4.95 10.46 24.19
N LEU A 25 4.91 10.58 22.87
CA LEU A 25 4.99 11.85 22.16
C LEU A 25 3.77 12.74 22.47
N PHE A 26 2.57 12.18 22.51
CA PHE A 26 1.34 12.89 22.88
C PHE A 26 1.47 13.46 24.32
N VAL A 27 1.86 12.64 25.28
CA VAL A 27 2.07 13.09 26.67
C VAL A 27 3.13 14.19 26.74
N GLY A 28 4.25 14.03 26.02
CA GLY A 28 5.30 15.04 25.95
C GLY A 28 4.79 16.37 25.39
N LYS A 29 3.98 16.36 24.32
CA LYS A 29 3.36 17.55 23.72
C LYS A 29 2.35 18.23 24.66
N ILE A 30 1.55 17.46 25.40
CA ILE A 30 0.63 18.02 26.43
C ILE A 30 1.41 18.71 27.55
N ILE A 31 2.52 18.10 28.00
CA ILE A 31 3.40 18.74 29.01
C ILE A 31 4.01 20.02 28.43
N ALA A 32 4.50 19.99 27.20
CA ALA A 32 5.05 21.16 26.53
C ALA A 32 4.02 22.28 26.40
N TRP A 33 2.78 21.97 26.00
CA TRP A 33 1.68 22.92 25.96
C TRP A 33 1.44 23.58 27.31
N LYS A 34 1.33 22.79 28.39
CA LYS A 34 1.12 23.32 29.74
C LYS A 34 2.27 24.22 30.24
N LEU A 35 3.51 23.94 29.84
CA LEU A 35 4.68 24.73 30.21
C LEU A 35 4.79 26.03 29.40
N THR A 36 4.39 25.98 28.10
CA THR A 36 4.57 27.11 27.18
C THR A 36 3.33 27.96 27.00
N ASN A 37 2.14 27.43 27.32
CA ASN A 37 0.84 28.02 27.00
C ASN A 37 0.70 28.42 25.49
N SER A 38 1.43 27.75 24.59
CA SER A 38 1.46 28.04 23.16
C SER A 38 0.31 27.35 22.44
N ASP A 39 -0.49 28.10 21.68
CA ASP A 39 -1.59 27.56 20.87
C ASP A 39 -1.09 26.64 19.75
N ALA A 40 0.08 26.95 19.17
CA ALA A 40 0.71 26.08 18.17
C ALA A 40 1.10 24.73 18.75
N VAL A 41 1.65 24.69 19.97
CA VAL A 41 1.97 23.44 20.67
C VAL A 41 0.69 22.67 21.06
N PHE A 42 -0.39 23.38 21.42
CA PHE A 42 -1.68 22.75 21.70
C PHE A 42 -2.26 22.09 20.44
N SER A 43 -2.26 22.78 19.31
CA SER A 43 -2.73 22.24 18.03
C SER A 43 -1.94 20.98 17.64
N ASP A 44 -0.60 20.99 17.76
CA ASP A 44 0.27 19.85 17.48
C ASP A 44 0.02 18.68 18.48
N ALA A 45 -0.31 18.98 19.74
CA ALA A 45 -0.71 17.97 20.72
C ALA A 45 -2.06 17.33 20.37
N MET A 46 -3.03 18.13 19.90
CA MET A 46 -4.34 17.62 19.45
C MET A 46 -4.23 16.71 18.21
N GLU A 47 -3.37 17.07 17.25
CA GLU A 47 -3.04 16.23 16.10
C GLU A 47 -2.49 14.86 16.54
N SER A 48 -1.68 14.84 17.61
CA SER A 48 -1.14 13.60 18.16
C SER A 48 -2.19 12.63 18.74
N ILE A 49 -3.40 13.11 19.07
CA ILE A 49 -4.53 12.22 19.41
C ILE A 49 -4.93 11.37 18.20
N VAL A 50 -4.99 11.99 17.02
CA VAL A 50 -5.29 11.28 15.77
C VAL A 50 -4.24 10.20 15.51
N ASN A 51 -2.95 10.51 15.75
CA ASN A 51 -1.84 9.56 15.57
C ASN A 51 -1.98 8.34 16.50
N VAL A 52 -2.35 8.56 17.76
CA VAL A 52 -2.58 7.48 18.72
C VAL A 52 -3.76 6.61 18.26
N ILE A 53 -4.88 7.22 17.86
CA ILE A 53 -6.06 6.49 17.35
C ILE A 53 -5.69 5.65 16.13
N SER A 54 -5.01 6.25 15.14
CA SER A 54 -4.54 5.55 13.92
C SER A 54 -3.61 4.39 14.24
N ALA A 55 -2.71 4.56 15.21
CA ALA A 55 -1.80 3.49 15.63
C ALA A 55 -2.55 2.27 16.23
N PHE A 56 -3.58 2.52 17.05
CA PHE A 56 -4.43 1.44 17.59
C PHE A 56 -5.28 0.78 16.52
N MET A 57 -5.84 1.55 15.58
CA MET A 57 -6.58 1.02 14.43
C MET A 57 -5.69 0.13 13.57
N GLY A 58 -4.46 0.55 13.28
CA GLY A 58 -3.48 -0.24 12.56
C GLY A 58 -3.12 -1.52 13.29
N LEU A 59 -2.96 -1.46 14.63
CA LEU A 59 -2.72 -2.66 15.46
C LEU A 59 -3.88 -3.64 15.41
N TYR A 60 -5.12 -3.16 15.53
CA TYR A 60 -6.32 -3.97 15.41
C TYR A 60 -6.42 -4.63 14.03
N SER A 61 -6.18 -3.86 12.97
CA SER A 61 -6.18 -4.33 11.59
C SER A 61 -5.18 -5.45 11.35
N LEU A 62 -3.93 -5.27 11.78
CA LEU A 62 -2.90 -6.30 11.66
C LEU A 62 -3.24 -7.56 12.47
N HIS A 63 -3.86 -7.41 13.63
CA HIS A 63 -4.31 -8.55 14.42
C HIS A 63 -5.45 -9.30 13.73
N LEU A 64 -6.40 -8.58 13.14
CA LEU A 64 -7.50 -9.18 12.40
C LEU A 64 -7.03 -9.84 11.11
N ALA A 65 -6.17 -9.17 10.33
CA ALA A 65 -5.58 -9.72 9.11
C ALA A 65 -4.77 -11.00 9.33
N ALA A 66 -4.24 -11.21 10.56
CA ALA A 66 -3.50 -12.41 10.93
C ALA A 66 -4.40 -13.61 11.28
N LYS A 67 -5.72 -13.43 11.41
CA LYS A 67 -6.64 -14.54 11.67
C LYS A 67 -6.68 -15.48 10.46
N PRO A 68 -6.76 -16.80 10.69
CA PRO A 68 -6.95 -17.76 9.61
C PRO A 68 -8.30 -17.53 8.92
N LYS A 69 -8.45 -18.12 7.75
CA LYS A 69 -9.74 -18.23 7.06
C LYS A 69 -10.76 -18.91 7.97
N ASP A 70 -11.99 -18.43 7.94
CA ASP A 70 -13.14 -18.99 8.65
C ASP A 70 -14.36 -19.11 7.71
N GLU A 71 -15.48 -19.59 8.22
CA GLU A 71 -16.69 -19.82 7.40
C GLU A 71 -17.25 -18.53 6.81
N ASP A 72 -17.18 -17.41 7.54
CA ASP A 72 -17.65 -16.11 7.09
C ASP A 72 -16.65 -15.41 6.15
N HIS A 73 -15.35 -15.74 6.27
CA HIS A 73 -14.27 -15.13 5.50
C HIS A 73 -13.38 -16.19 4.82
N PRO A 74 -13.90 -16.90 3.78
CA PRO A 74 -13.19 -18.00 3.13
C PRO A 74 -11.90 -17.56 2.42
N TYR A 75 -11.78 -16.29 2.06
CA TYR A 75 -10.55 -15.70 1.49
C TYR A 75 -9.61 -15.11 2.57
N GLY A 76 -10.02 -15.14 3.85
CA GLY A 76 -9.28 -14.56 4.97
C GLY A 76 -9.60 -13.09 5.22
N HIS A 77 -8.92 -12.52 6.20
CA HIS A 77 -9.22 -11.19 6.76
C HIS A 77 -8.30 -10.09 6.21
N GLY A 78 -7.46 -10.38 5.20
CA GLY A 78 -6.41 -9.46 4.72
C GLY A 78 -6.92 -8.12 4.20
N LYS A 79 -8.13 -8.04 3.63
CA LYS A 79 -8.72 -6.79 3.12
C LYS A 79 -8.95 -5.72 4.19
N VAL A 80 -8.98 -6.08 5.47
CA VAL A 80 -9.08 -5.10 6.57
C VAL A 80 -7.92 -4.10 6.57
N GLU A 81 -6.73 -4.48 6.05
CA GLU A 81 -5.61 -3.56 5.92
C GLU A 81 -5.93 -2.39 4.98
N PHE A 82 -6.68 -2.64 3.90
CA PHE A 82 -7.14 -1.58 2.99
C PHE A 82 -8.13 -0.64 3.68
N VAL A 83 -9.12 -1.19 4.42
CA VAL A 83 -10.12 -0.39 5.15
C VAL A 83 -9.42 0.55 6.15
N THR A 84 -8.52 0.01 6.96
CA THR A 84 -7.77 0.80 7.95
C THR A 84 -6.92 1.88 7.29
N SER A 85 -6.21 1.55 6.21
CA SER A 85 -5.41 2.52 5.47
C SER A 85 -6.25 3.62 4.83
N GLY A 86 -7.48 3.29 4.38
CA GLY A 86 -8.43 4.28 3.86
C GLY A 86 -8.87 5.27 4.94
N ILE A 87 -9.17 4.78 6.14
CA ILE A 87 -9.54 5.63 7.28
C ILE A 87 -8.34 6.52 7.67
N GLU A 88 -7.12 5.97 7.76
CA GLU A 88 -5.91 6.76 8.03
C GLU A 88 -5.71 7.86 6.98
N GLY A 89 -5.84 7.55 5.69
CA GLY A 89 -5.75 8.54 4.62
C GLY A 89 -6.81 9.65 4.73
N ALA A 90 -8.04 9.30 5.13
CA ALA A 90 -9.10 10.27 5.37
C ALA A 90 -8.78 11.18 6.56
N LEU A 91 -8.25 10.62 7.66
CA LEU A 91 -7.82 11.42 8.83
C LEU A 91 -6.69 12.39 8.47
N ILE A 92 -5.72 11.95 7.64
CA ILE A 92 -4.65 12.81 7.12
C ILE A 92 -5.24 13.97 6.29
N ALA A 93 -6.21 13.68 5.40
CA ALA A 93 -6.85 14.71 4.59
C ALA A 93 -7.64 15.70 5.45
N ILE A 94 -8.35 15.25 6.48
CA ILE A 94 -9.07 16.09 7.44
C ILE A 94 -8.08 16.99 8.20
N ALA A 95 -6.96 16.46 8.66
CA ALA A 95 -5.91 17.26 9.30
C ALA A 95 -5.40 18.36 8.37
N GLY A 96 -5.16 18.06 7.10
CA GLY A 96 -4.79 19.07 6.09
C GLY A 96 -5.84 20.17 5.92
N ILE A 97 -7.13 19.82 5.93
CA ILE A 97 -8.25 20.82 5.89
C ILE A 97 -8.23 21.69 7.15
N MET A 98 -8.01 21.11 8.33
CA MET A 98 -7.92 21.87 9.58
C MET A 98 -6.75 22.86 9.57
N ILE A 99 -5.59 22.44 9.02
CA ILE A 99 -4.41 23.32 8.87
C ILE A 99 -4.73 24.49 7.94
N ILE A 100 -5.41 24.25 6.82
CA ILE A 100 -5.84 25.31 5.90
C ILE A 100 -6.80 26.27 6.60
N TYR A 101 -7.79 25.73 7.32
CA TYR A 101 -8.75 26.55 8.08
C TYR A 101 -8.03 27.44 9.10
N GLU A 102 -7.12 26.89 9.89
CA GLU A 102 -6.35 27.65 10.89
C GLU A 102 -5.44 28.69 10.23
N GLY A 103 -4.80 28.36 9.10
CA GLY A 103 -4.00 29.29 8.32
C GLY A 103 -4.81 30.49 7.82
N ILE A 104 -6.01 30.26 7.28
CA ILE A 104 -6.93 31.32 6.83
C ILE A 104 -7.41 32.15 8.03
N HIS A 105 -7.81 31.50 9.11
CA HIS A 105 -8.26 32.16 10.34
C HIS A 105 -7.15 33.08 10.91
N SER A 106 -5.91 32.61 10.94
CA SER A 106 -4.74 33.39 11.39
C SER A 106 -4.47 34.61 10.50
N LEU A 107 -4.71 34.53 9.18
CA LEU A 107 -4.62 35.68 8.26
C LEU A 107 -5.64 36.75 8.57
N ILE A 108 -6.87 36.36 8.98
CA ILE A 108 -7.98 37.30 9.22
C ILE A 108 -7.86 37.96 10.59
N VAL A 109 -7.58 37.19 11.63
CA VAL A 109 -7.63 37.66 13.03
C VAL A 109 -6.30 38.29 13.48
N GLY A 110 -5.19 37.90 12.86
CA GLY A 110 -3.85 38.30 13.28
C GLY A 110 -3.41 37.60 14.56
N LYS A 111 -2.43 36.68 14.48
CA LYS A 111 -1.89 35.96 15.65
C LYS A 111 -0.68 36.70 16.22
N THR A 112 -0.65 36.90 17.55
CA THR A 112 0.54 37.35 18.28
C THR A 112 1.27 36.14 18.84
N LEU A 113 2.54 36.00 18.49
CA LEU A 113 3.41 34.92 18.98
C LEU A 113 3.91 35.22 20.39
N SER A 114 3.72 34.30 21.32
CA SER A 114 4.24 34.39 22.68
C SER A 114 5.06 33.14 23.06
N LYS A 115 6.23 33.36 23.70
CA LYS A 115 7.12 32.35 24.33
C LYS A 115 7.49 31.13 23.47
N ILE A 116 8.31 31.34 22.45
CA ILE A 116 8.60 30.38 21.40
C ILE A 116 9.70 29.36 21.79
N ASP A 117 10.62 29.70 22.67
CA ASP A 117 11.93 29.02 22.77
C ASP A 117 11.88 27.53 23.18
N LEU A 118 11.21 27.19 24.29
CA LEU A 118 11.19 25.81 24.77
C LEU A 118 10.26 24.92 23.94
N GLY A 119 9.15 25.48 23.45
CA GLY A 119 8.17 24.79 22.61
C GLY A 119 8.79 24.33 21.29
N ILE A 120 9.61 25.18 20.64
CA ILE A 120 10.27 24.84 19.36
C ILE A 120 11.19 23.63 19.53
N TRP A 121 12.00 23.57 20.60
CA TRP A 121 12.90 22.43 20.81
C TRP A 121 12.16 21.11 21.02
N ILE A 122 11.07 21.14 21.79
CA ILE A 122 10.25 19.93 22.03
C ILE A 122 9.57 19.49 20.74
N ILE A 123 8.96 20.43 20.00
CA ILE A 123 8.32 20.13 18.72
C ILE A 123 9.34 19.60 17.71
N ALA A 124 10.52 20.20 17.61
CA ALA A 124 11.58 19.72 16.73
C ALA A 124 12.04 18.30 17.09
N ALA A 125 12.20 18.00 18.39
CA ALA A 125 12.54 16.66 18.83
C ALA A 125 11.45 15.63 18.48
N THR A 126 10.16 15.98 18.64
CA THR A 126 9.06 15.09 18.23
C THR A 126 9.02 14.86 16.72
N ALA A 127 9.34 15.89 15.92
CA ALA A 127 9.44 15.79 14.47
C ALA A 127 10.52 14.79 14.05
N VAL A 128 11.70 14.84 14.65
CA VAL A 128 12.79 13.89 14.37
C VAL A 128 12.37 12.45 14.69
N ILE A 129 11.72 12.23 15.84
CA ILE A 129 11.25 10.90 16.24
C ILE A 129 10.17 10.40 15.26
N ASN A 130 9.19 11.25 14.90
CA ASN A 130 8.16 10.91 13.92
C ASN A 130 8.76 10.56 12.56
N TYR A 131 9.76 11.33 12.09
CA TYR A 131 10.43 11.03 10.82
C TYR A 131 11.12 9.67 10.84
N LEU A 132 11.88 9.36 11.89
CA LEU A 132 12.58 8.09 12.03
C LEU A 132 11.61 6.91 12.10
N LEU A 133 10.57 7.01 12.92
CA LEU A 133 9.53 5.99 13.02
C LEU A 133 8.79 5.81 11.69
N GLY A 134 8.43 6.91 11.03
CA GLY A 134 7.78 6.91 9.74
C GLY A 134 8.63 6.25 8.65
N TYR A 135 9.91 6.58 8.57
CA TYR A 135 10.84 5.99 7.62
C TYR A 135 11.01 4.47 7.83
N ILE A 136 11.19 4.04 9.09
CA ILE A 136 11.31 2.62 9.43
C ILE A 136 10.00 1.89 9.12
N SER A 137 8.84 2.52 9.41
CA SER A 137 7.52 1.94 9.14
C SER A 137 7.29 1.71 7.65
N ILE A 138 7.60 2.69 6.80
CA ILE A 138 7.48 2.56 5.35
C ILE A 138 8.37 1.44 4.84
N LYS A 139 9.67 1.46 5.18
CA LYS A 139 10.60 0.41 4.75
C LYS A 139 10.17 -1.00 5.19
N LYS A 140 9.69 -1.13 6.43
CA LYS A 140 9.19 -2.42 6.92
C LYS A 140 7.90 -2.81 6.20
N GLY A 141 6.99 -1.86 5.98
CA GLY A 141 5.75 -2.07 5.26
C GLY A 141 5.96 -2.51 3.80
N GLU A 142 6.91 -1.89 3.09
CA GLU A 142 7.30 -2.29 1.74
C GLU A 142 7.91 -3.69 1.70
N ARG A 143 8.81 -4.01 2.63
CA ARG A 143 9.42 -5.34 2.72
C ARG A 143 8.41 -6.44 3.01
N GLU A 144 7.40 -6.14 3.83
CA GLU A 144 6.40 -7.11 4.32
C GLU A 144 5.06 -7.00 3.59
N ASN A 145 4.97 -6.12 2.56
CA ASN A 145 3.77 -5.84 1.78
C ASN A 145 2.55 -5.51 2.66
N SER A 146 2.76 -4.71 3.71
CA SER A 146 1.70 -4.26 4.62
C SER A 146 1.30 -2.82 4.33
N LEU A 147 0.08 -2.64 3.83
CA LEU A 147 -0.45 -1.31 3.54
C LEU A 147 -0.64 -0.48 4.82
N VAL A 148 -1.00 -1.13 5.93
CA VAL A 148 -1.13 -0.48 7.24
C VAL A 148 0.20 0.16 7.68
N LEU A 149 1.33 -0.57 7.61
CA LEU A 149 2.63 -0.03 7.99
C LEU A 149 3.07 1.09 7.05
N ILE A 150 2.75 1.01 5.75
CA ILE A 150 3.06 2.05 4.77
C ILE A 150 2.23 3.31 5.04
N SER A 151 0.92 3.18 5.29
CA SER A 151 0.05 4.33 5.57
C SER A 151 0.39 4.99 6.90
N SER A 152 0.57 4.23 7.97
CA SER A 152 1.02 4.76 9.27
C SER A 152 2.38 5.48 9.16
N GLY A 153 3.30 4.93 8.37
CA GLY A 153 4.59 5.57 8.13
C GLY A 153 4.48 6.88 7.35
N LYS A 154 3.63 6.93 6.32
CA LYS A 154 3.34 8.16 5.56
C LYS A 154 2.65 9.21 6.41
N HIS A 155 1.76 8.81 7.31
CA HIS A 155 1.14 9.69 8.28
C HIS A 155 2.19 10.37 9.18
N LEU A 156 3.07 9.59 9.81
CA LEU A 156 4.16 10.12 10.64
C LEU A 156 5.12 11.04 9.87
N GLN A 157 5.40 10.76 8.60
CA GLN A 157 6.19 11.67 7.75
C GLN A 157 5.43 12.94 7.40
N SER A 158 4.13 12.88 7.14
CA SER A 158 3.31 14.07 6.90
C SER A 158 3.31 14.99 8.11
N ASP A 159 3.16 14.44 9.31
CA ASP A 159 3.26 15.19 10.55
C ASP A 159 4.63 15.86 10.72
N THR A 160 5.70 15.15 10.34
CA THR A 160 7.04 15.73 10.36
C THR A 160 7.15 16.93 9.42
N ILE A 161 6.59 16.85 8.21
CA ILE A 161 6.63 17.93 7.22
C ILE A 161 5.84 19.14 7.72
N THR A 162 4.65 18.94 8.30
CA THR A 162 3.85 20.02 8.89
C THR A 162 4.61 20.69 10.03
N THR A 163 5.13 19.90 10.96
CA THR A 163 5.89 20.40 12.10
C THR A 163 7.12 21.20 11.66
N LEU A 164 7.89 20.72 10.67
CA LEU A 164 9.03 21.46 10.09
C LEU A 164 8.57 22.75 9.40
N GLY A 165 7.45 22.71 8.69
CA GLY A 165 6.86 23.90 8.08
C GLY A 165 6.49 24.96 9.12
N VAL A 166 5.85 24.53 10.22
CA VAL A 166 5.51 25.44 11.34
C VAL A 166 6.78 26.00 12.00
N VAL A 167 7.78 25.19 12.27
CA VAL A 167 9.06 25.66 12.85
C VAL A 167 9.75 26.65 11.91
N ALA A 168 9.82 26.32 10.61
CA ALA A 168 10.45 27.20 9.61
C ALA A 168 9.71 28.54 9.48
N SER A 169 8.37 28.52 9.45
CA SER A 169 7.57 29.75 9.38
C SER A 169 7.79 30.62 10.62
N LEU A 170 7.79 30.02 11.82
CA LEU A 170 8.06 30.73 13.06
C LEU A 170 9.46 31.39 13.08
N VAL A 171 10.48 30.71 12.59
CA VAL A 171 11.83 31.24 12.45
C VAL A 171 11.86 32.42 11.48
N ILE A 172 11.23 32.28 10.30
CA ILE A 172 11.18 33.36 9.31
C ILE A 172 10.43 34.56 9.86
N VAL A 173 9.28 34.35 10.50
CA VAL A 173 8.50 35.44 11.13
C VAL A 173 9.28 36.13 12.25
N TYR A 174 10.05 35.37 13.04
CA TYR A 174 10.89 35.94 14.08
C TYR A 174 11.90 36.97 13.54
N PHE A 175 12.55 36.64 12.40
CA PHE A 175 13.55 37.54 11.78
C PHE A 175 12.93 38.66 10.93
N THR A 176 11.87 38.35 10.17
CA THR A 176 11.30 39.30 9.17
C THR A 176 10.17 40.15 9.73
N LYS A 177 9.50 39.71 10.81
CA LYS A 177 8.25 40.30 11.34
C LYS A 177 7.08 40.29 10.33
N ILE A 178 7.18 39.46 9.28
CA ILE A 178 6.15 39.34 8.22
C ILE A 178 5.20 38.19 8.61
N TYR A 179 4.15 38.51 9.35
CA TYR A 179 3.24 37.52 9.96
C TYR A 179 2.41 36.72 8.93
N TRP A 180 2.04 37.30 7.80
CA TRP A 180 1.25 36.59 6.78
C TRP A 180 2.00 35.40 6.13
N LEU A 181 3.33 35.40 6.17
CA LEU A 181 4.15 34.33 5.58
C LEU A 181 3.94 33.00 6.29
N ASP A 182 3.69 32.99 7.59
CA ASP A 182 3.35 31.79 8.38
C ASP A 182 2.07 31.12 7.81
N SER A 183 1.05 31.91 7.59
CA SER A 183 -0.20 31.41 7.02
C SER A 183 -0.05 30.91 5.58
N ALA A 184 0.78 31.57 4.74
CA ALA A 184 1.03 31.11 3.38
C ALA A 184 1.73 29.74 3.34
N VAL A 185 2.70 29.54 4.24
CA VAL A 185 3.38 28.25 4.43
C VAL A 185 2.40 27.20 4.92
N ALA A 186 1.57 27.51 5.92
CA ALA A 186 0.56 26.59 6.44
C ALA A 186 -0.44 26.16 5.34
N LEU A 187 -0.90 27.07 4.48
CA LEU A 187 -1.77 26.75 3.35
C LEU A 187 -1.11 25.78 2.35
N THR A 188 0.18 26.04 2.04
CA THR A 188 0.93 25.18 1.11
C THR A 188 1.08 23.76 1.65
N PHE A 189 1.45 23.61 2.92
CA PHE A 189 1.55 22.31 3.56
C PHE A 189 0.20 21.64 3.74
N GLY A 190 -0.85 22.36 4.09
CA GLY A 190 -2.21 21.83 4.18
C GLY A 190 -2.66 21.20 2.86
N LEU A 191 -2.43 21.86 1.72
CA LEU A 191 -2.72 21.31 0.39
C LEU A 191 -1.89 20.05 0.09
N TYR A 192 -0.61 20.05 0.42
CA TYR A 192 0.26 18.87 0.25
C TYR A 192 -0.26 17.67 1.05
N ILE A 193 -0.67 17.87 2.30
CA ILE A 193 -1.18 16.83 3.18
C ILE A 193 -2.51 16.27 2.68
N ILE A 194 -3.43 17.13 2.19
CA ILE A 194 -4.66 16.66 1.55
C ILE A 194 -4.33 15.76 0.34
N PHE A 195 -3.35 16.14 -0.46
CA PHE A 195 -2.92 15.33 -1.61
C PHE A 195 -2.35 13.96 -1.19
N VAL A 196 -1.55 13.91 -0.12
CA VAL A 196 -1.03 12.65 0.44
C VAL A 196 -2.17 11.78 0.95
N GLY A 197 -3.10 12.35 1.73
CA GLY A 197 -4.29 11.66 2.23
C GLY A 197 -5.14 11.09 1.10
N TYR A 198 -5.40 11.90 0.06
CA TYR A 198 -6.11 11.45 -1.14
C TYR A 198 -5.44 10.24 -1.82
N LYS A 199 -4.12 10.25 -1.99
CA LYS A 199 -3.39 9.11 -2.58
C LYS A 199 -3.54 7.83 -1.76
N ILE A 200 -3.52 7.95 -0.43
CA ILE A 200 -3.68 6.79 0.46
C ILE A 200 -5.11 6.23 0.34
N VAL A 201 -6.13 7.10 0.40
CA VAL A 201 -7.55 6.72 0.22
C VAL A 201 -7.75 6.05 -1.15
N ARG A 202 -7.23 6.64 -2.22
CA ARG A 202 -7.36 6.10 -3.58
C ARG A 202 -6.75 4.70 -3.70
N LYS A 203 -5.55 4.49 -3.12
CA LYS A 203 -4.90 3.18 -3.10
C LYS A 203 -5.67 2.16 -2.25
N SER A 204 -6.26 2.59 -1.15
CA SER A 204 -7.11 1.77 -0.30
C SER A 204 -8.38 1.32 -1.04
N LEU A 205 -9.09 2.26 -1.68
CA LEU A 205 -10.28 1.95 -2.48
C LEU A 205 -9.96 1.00 -3.63
N SER A 206 -8.83 1.20 -4.31
CA SER A 206 -8.33 0.28 -5.34
C SER A 206 -8.24 -1.16 -4.84
N GLY A 207 -7.65 -1.37 -3.65
CA GLY A 207 -7.52 -2.71 -3.06
C GLY A 207 -8.85 -3.29 -2.59
N ILE A 208 -9.81 -2.47 -2.11
CA ILE A 208 -11.15 -2.92 -1.71
C ILE A 208 -11.96 -3.36 -2.96
N MET A 209 -11.83 -2.60 -4.05
CA MET A 209 -12.53 -2.82 -5.32
C MET A 209 -11.85 -3.86 -6.22
N ASP A 210 -10.80 -4.53 -5.74
CA ASP A 210 -10.02 -5.52 -6.51
C ASP A 210 -9.44 -4.94 -7.82
N GLU A 211 -9.10 -3.66 -7.81
CA GLU A 211 -8.42 -3.03 -8.94
C GLU A 211 -7.02 -3.65 -9.11
N GLN A 212 -6.73 -4.09 -10.31
CA GLN A 212 -5.48 -4.78 -10.62
C GLN A 212 -4.26 -3.87 -10.50
N ASP A 213 -3.27 -4.30 -9.72
CA ASP A 213 -2.02 -3.56 -9.55
C ASP A 213 -1.10 -3.81 -10.77
N PRO A 214 -0.77 -2.76 -11.57
CA PRO A 214 0.04 -2.94 -12.77
C PRO A 214 1.45 -3.45 -12.49
N GLU A 215 2.04 -3.12 -11.33
CA GLU A 215 3.39 -3.56 -10.98
C GLU A 215 3.41 -5.06 -10.72
N ILE A 216 2.41 -5.57 -10.00
CA ILE A 216 2.26 -7.01 -9.71
C ILE A 216 1.97 -7.77 -11.00
N LEU A 217 1.05 -7.27 -11.83
CA LEU A 217 0.72 -7.88 -13.12
C LEU A 217 1.97 -8.00 -14.01
N ASN A 218 2.71 -6.91 -14.18
CA ASN A 218 3.94 -6.89 -14.97
C ASN A 218 5.01 -7.85 -14.41
N GLN A 219 5.09 -7.98 -13.08
CA GLN A 219 6.00 -8.93 -12.45
C GLN A 219 5.62 -10.38 -12.78
N VAL A 220 4.33 -10.71 -12.69
CA VAL A 220 3.82 -12.06 -13.05
C VAL A 220 4.08 -12.37 -14.52
N ILE A 221 3.73 -11.45 -15.43
CA ILE A 221 3.96 -11.61 -16.87
C ILE A 221 5.45 -11.87 -17.16
N ARG A 222 6.34 -11.06 -16.60
CA ARG A 222 7.78 -11.23 -16.81
C ARG A 222 8.26 -12.61 -16.37
N ILE A 223 7.85 -13.07 -15.17
CA ILE A 223 8.24 -14.40 -14.67
C ILE A 223 7.74 -15.50 -15.61
N LEU A 224 6.49 -15.40 -16.07
CA LEU A 224 5.92 -16.39 -16.97
C LEU A 224 6.60 -16.38 -18.36
N GLU A 225 6.83 -15.20 -18.94
CA GLU A 225 7.46 -15.07 -20.27
C GLU A 225 8.91 -15.53 -20.29
N GLU A 226 9.71 -15.21 -19.26
CA GLU A 226 11.10 -15.63 -19.13
C GLU A 226 11.26 -17.15 -18.94
N ASN A 227 10.24 -17.83 -18.43
CA ASN A 227 10.25 -19.25 -18.12
C ASN A 227 9.19 -20.04 -18.87
N ARG A 228 8.66 -19.51 -19.98
CA ARG A 228 7.55 -20.08 -20.72
C ARG A 228 7.92 -21.43 -21.35
N HIS A 229 7.19 -22.47 -20.97
CA HIS A 229 7.26 -23.78 -21.59
C HIS A 229 6.47 -23.80 -22.92
N VAL A 230 6.84 -24.67 -23.86
CA VAL A 230 6.17 -24.77 -25.16
C VAL A 230 4.74 -25.31 -25.04
N GLU A 231 4.47 -26.05 -23.98
CA GLU A 231 3.16 -26.60 -23.61
C GLU A 231 2.18 -25.55 -23.10
N TRP A 232 2.69 -24.42 -22.59
CA TRP A 232 1.88 -23.29 -22.17
C TRP A 232 1.55 -22.45 -23.40
N ILE A 233 0.57 -22.95 -24.17
CA ILE A 233 0.25 -22.39 -25.48
C ILE A 233 -0.21 -20.95 -25.35
N ASP A 234 -1.11 -20.72 -24.38
CA ASP A 234 -1.70 -19.41 -24.12
C ASP A 234 -2.02 -19.23 -22.63
N VAL A 235 -1.92 -17.98 -22.13
CA VAL A 235 -2.44 -17.57 -20.83
C VAL A 235 -3.29 -16.33 -21.04
N HIS A 236 -4.55 -16.37 -20.59
CA HIS A 236 -5.52 -15.29 -20.76
C HIS A 236 -6.46 -15.21 -19.56
N ASN A 237 -7.36 -14.22 -19.55
CA ASN A 237 -8.32 -13.96 -18.49
C ASN A 237 -7.68 -13.87 -17.08
N MET A 238 -6.44 -13.34 -17.01
CA MET A 238 -5.72 -13.24 -15.75
C MET A 238 -6.29 -12.12 -14.90
N LYS A 239 -6.58 -12.45 -13.64
CA LYS A 239 -7.04 -11.55 -12.60
C LYS A 239 -6.18 -11.74 -11.36
N ILE A 240 -5.74 -10.63 -10.75
CA ILE A 240 -4.90 -10.67 -9.55
C ILE A 240 -5.58 -9.81 -8.49
N GLN A 241 -5.95 -10.44 -7.38
CA GLN A 241 -6.57 -9.78 -6.23
C GLN A 241 -5.59 -9.74 -5.06
N GLN A 242 -5.63 -8.67 -4.27
CA GLN A 242 -4.81 -8.50 -3.08
C GLN A 242 -5.64 -8.67 -1.80
N PHE A 243 -5.16 -9.52 -0.90
CA PHE A 243 -5.71 -9.70 0.44
C PHE A 243 -4.62 -9.38 1.48
N GLY A 244 -4.41 -8.09 1.75
CA GLY A 244 -3.29 -7.61 2.54
C GLY A 244 -1.95 -7.99 1.90
N SER A 245 -1.16 -8.83 2.57
CA SER A 245 0.13 -9.30 2.05
C SER A 245 0.04 -10.52 1.11
N SER A 246 -1.14 -11.12 0.95
CA SER A 246 -1.37 -12.29 0.10
C SER A 246 -1.97 -11.89 -1.25
N LEU A 247 -1.76 -12.73 -2.26
CA LEU A 247 -2.34 -12.56 -3.59
C LEU A 247 -3.23 -13.76 -3.92
N HIS A 248 -4.30 -13.52 -4.67
CA HIS A 248 -5.07 -14.53 -5.37
C HIS A 248 -4.91 -14.31 -6.86
N ILE A 249 -4.49 -15.33 -7.58
CA ILE A 249 -4.28 -15.28 -9.03
C ILE A 249 -5.23 -16.27 -9.68
N ASP A 250 -6.18 -15.72 -10.44
CA ASP A 250 -7.05 -16.47 -11.33
C ASP A 250 -6.57 -16.29 -12.77
N ALA A 251 -6.44 -17.36 -13.52
CA ALA A 251 -6.13 -17.27 -14.94
C ALA A 251 -6.55 -18.54 -15.69
N HIS A 252 -6.71 -18.41 -16.98
CA HIS A 252 -6.87 -19.54 -17.90
C HIS A 252 -5.52 -19.87 -18.54
N ILE A 253 -5.19 -21.15 -18.63
CA ILE A 253 -4.03 -21.64 -19.36
C ILE A 253 -4.47 -22.65 -20.42
N THR A 254 -4.09 -22.41 -21.66
CA THR A 254 -4.36 -23.32 -22.76
C THR A 254 -3.23 -24.34 -22.89
N LEU A 255 -3.57 -25.61 -22.74
CA LEU A 255 -2.68 -26.77 -22.84
C LEU A 255 -3.05 -27.65 -24.05
N PRO A 256 -2.18 -28.58 -24.47
CA PRO A 256 -2.51 -29.55 -25.51
C PRO A 256 -3.74 -30.39 -25.15
N TRP A 257 -4.75 -30.44 -26.03
CA TRP A 257 -5.99 -31.14 -25.75
C TRP A 257 -5.83 -32.66 -25.61
N TYR A 258 -4.73 -33.25 -26.11
CA TYR A 258 -4.42 -34.66 -25.97
C TYR A 258 -3.73 -35.03 -24.65
N TYR A 259 -3.50 -34.04 -23.78
CA TYR A 259 -3.03 -34.28 -22.40
C TYR A 259 -4.14 -34.92 -21.57
N ASP A 260 -3.79 -35.93 -20.79
CA ASP A 260 -4.69 -36.39 -19.75
C ASP A 260 -4.73 -35.40 -18.57
N LEU A 261 -5.64 -35.63 -17.64
CA LEU A 261 -5.79 -34.75 -16.48
C LEU A 261 -4.51 -34.68 -15.64
N ARG A 262 -3.72 -35.77 -15.60
CA ARG A 262 -2.47 -35.81 -14.81
C ARG A 262 -1.39 -34.98 -15.49
N ASP A 263 -1.26 -35.05 -16.79
CA ASP A 263 -0.32 -34.28 -17.58
C ASP A 263 -0.63 -32.78 -17.45
N ALA A 264 -1.90 -32.41 -17.65
CA ALA A 264 -2.35 -31.03 -17.52
C ALA A 264 -2.13 -30.48 -16.11
N HIS A 265 -2.43 -31.27 -15.06
CA HIS A 265 -2.17 -30.90 -13.68
C HIS A 265 -0.67 -30.71 -13.39
N GLY A 266 0.17 -31.56 -13.96
CA GLY A 266 1.62 -31.45 -13.85
C GLY A 266 2.18 -30.15 -14.44
N GLU A 267 1.64 -29.69 -15.57
CA GLU A 267 2.01 -28.39 -16.14
C GLU A 267 1.57 -27.21 -15.25
N MET A 268 0.36 -27.31 -14.68
CA MET A 268 -0.14 -26.33 -13.73
C MET A 268 0.74 -26.22 -12.48
N GLU A 269 1.17 -27.36 -11.93
CA GLU A 269 2.05 -27.38 -10.76
C GLU A 269 3.38 -26.68 -11.04
N LYS A 270 3.92 -26.81 -12.27
CA LYS A 270 5.14 -26.07 -12.68
C LYS A 270 4.93 -24.56 -12.66
N VAL A 271 3.78 -24.06 -13.17
CA VAL A 271 3.44 -22.62 -13.11
C VAL A 271 3.33 -22.14 -11.67
N ILE A 272 2.63 -22.90 -10.81
CA ILE A 272 2.44 -22.58 -9.39
C ILE A 272 3.79 -22.49 -8.68
N ILE A 273 4.66 -23.50 -8.84
CA ILE A 273 5.99 -23.54 -8.22
C ILE A 273 6.85 -22.38 -8.73
N LEU A 274 6.81 -22.11 -10.03
CA LEU A 274 7.55 -21.01 -10.64
C LEU A 274 7.18 -19.66 -10.02
N LEU A 275 5.89 -19.33 -9.96
CA LEU A 275 5.42 -18.07 -9.39
C LEU A 275 5.67 -18.00 -7.88
N ALA A 276 5.38 -19.08 -7.13
CA ALA A 276 5.62 -19.13 -5.69
C ALA A 276 7.09 -18.94 -5.32
N LYS A 277 8.02 -19.45 -6.15
CA LYS A 277 9.48 -19.31 -5.93
C LYS A 277 9.98 -17.89 -6.19
N ASN A 278 9.42 -17.20 -7.20
CA ASN A 278 9.93 -15.92 -7.66
C ASN A 278 9.22 -14.71 -7.04
N MET A 279 8.04 -14.90 -6.45
CA MET A 279 7.29 -13.84 -5.76
C MET A 279 7.44 -13.96 -4.24
N LYS A 280 7.83 -12.87 -3.59
CA LYS A 280 8.02 -12.81 -2.13
C LYS A 280 6.69 -12.64 -1.36
N ARG A 281 5.62 -13.26 -1.86
CA ARG A 281 4.27 -13.16 -1.27
C ARG A 281 3.65 -14.54 -1.16
N SER A 282 2.70 -14.70 -0.25
CA SER A 282 1.83 -15.86 -0.28
C SER A 282 0.87 -15.71 -1.45
N ILE A 283 0.74 -16.75 -2.24
CA ILE A 283 -0.13 -16.74 -3.42
C ILE A 283 -1.06 -17.94 -3.32
N GLU A 284 -2.34 -17.70 -3.54
CA GLU A 284 -3.34 -18.72 -3.80
C GLU A 284 -3.67 -18.69 -5.29
N PHE A 285 -3.67 -19.85 -5.90
CA PHE A 285 -3.86 -19.99 -7.34
C PHE A 285 -5.18 -20.68 -7.65
N ASN A 286 -5.90 -20.12 -8.61
CA ASN A 286 -7.08 -20.72 -9.18
C ASN A 286 -6.96 -20.67 -10.71
N PHE A 287 -6.35 -21.71 -11.27
CA PHE A 287 -6.15 -21.80 -12.71
C PHE A 287 -7.19 -22.71 -13.36
N HIS A 288 -7.81 -22.21 -14.43
CA HIS A 288 -8.64 -22.99 -15.33
C HIS A 288 -7.78 -23.52 -16.47
N MET A 289 -7.79 -24.83 -16.67
CA MET A 289 -7.08 -25.48 -17.77
C MET A 289 -7.99 -25.57 -18.97
N ASP A 290 -7.62 -24.91 -20.06
CA ASP A 290 -8.33 -24.93 -21.34
C ASP A 290 -7.66 -25.90 -22.32
N ASP A 291 -8.45 -26.60 -23.08
CA ASP A 291 -8.00 -27.37 -24.25
C ASP A 291 -7.57 -26.42 -25.38
N CYS A 292 -6.49 -26.77 -26.10
CA CYS A 292 -6.18 -26.07 -27.33
C CYS A 292 -7.18 -26.48 -28.43
N LYS A 293 -7.55 -25.52 -29.29
CA LYS A 293 -8.43 -25.68 -30.46
C LYS A 293 -7.67 -25.32 -31.73
N PRO A 294 -8.22 -25.61 -32.93
CA PRO A 294 -7.58 -25.25 -34.21
C PRO A 294 -7.14 -23.77 -34.28
N ILE A 295 -7.87 -22.88 -33.60
CA ILE A 295 -7.53 -21.45 -33.49
C ILE A 295 -6.22 -21.20 -32.69
N SER A 296 -5.82 -22.12 -31.81
CA SER A 296 -4.57 -22.03 -31.04
C SER A 296 -3.36 -22.51 -31.84
N CYS A 297 -3.52 -23.28 -32.94
CA CYS A 297 -2.38 -23.81 -33.71
C CYS A 297 -1.42 -22.74 -34.24
N PRO A 298 -1.88 -21.57 -34.76
CA PRO A 298 -0.99 -20.54 -35.28
C PRO A 298 -0.05 -19.91 -34.24
N VAL A 299 -0.38 -19.99 -32.94
CA VAL A 299 0.43 -19.46 -31.83
C VAL A 299 1.16 -20.56 -31.05
N CYS A 300 0.86 -21.84 -31.31
CA CYS A 300 1.38 -23.01 -30.60
C CYS A 300 2.78 -23.41 -31.10
N GLN A 301 3.79 -23.42 -30.21
CA GLN A 301 5.19 -23.71 -30.54
C GLN A 301 5.55 -25.22 -30.53
N ILE A 302 4.62 -26.11 -30.20
CA ILE A 302 4.85 -27.56 -30.16
C ILE A 302 5.11 -28.04 -31.60
N LYS A 303 6.34 -28.44 -31.92
CA LYS A 303 6.74 -28.84 -33.29
C LYS A 303 6.13 -30.18 -33.70
N GLU A 304 6.18 -31.17 -32.81
CA GLU A 304 5.69 -32.53 -33.07
C GLU A 304 4.30 -32.73 -32.47
N CYS A 305 3.36 -31.86 -32.83
CA CYS A 305 1.98 -31.95 -32.35
C CYS A 305 1.25 -33.01 -33.20
N PRO A 306 0.72 -34.11 -32.58
CA PRO A 306 0.09 -35.18 -33.31
C PRO A 306 -1.26 -34.81 -33.93
N VAL A 307 -1.82 -33.67 -33.53
CA VAL A 307 -3.19 -33.23 -33.89
C VAL A 307 -3.23 -31.82 -34.47
N ARG A 308 -2.10 -31.33 -34.97
CA ARG A 308 -2.01 -29.98 -35.54
C ARG A 308 -2.88 -29.85 -36.80
N GLU A 309 -3.76 -28.85 -36.81
CA GLU A 309 -4.66 -28.57 -37.94
C GLU A 309 -4.25 -27.33 -38.75
N LYS A 310 -3.48 -26.41 -38.17
CA LYS A 310 -2.99 -25.19 -38.82
C LYS A 310 -1.50 -24.98 -38.53
N ASP A 311 -0.81 -24.41 -39.51
CA ASP A 311 0.63 -24.12 -39.37
C ASP A 311 0.88 -23.08 -38.28
N PHE A 312 2.06 -23.20 -37.65
CA PHE A 312 2.57 -22.19 -36.71
C PHE A 312 2.90 -20.92 -37.49
N VAL A 313 2.44 -19.77 -36.99
CA VAL A 313 2.68 -18.46 -37.60
C VAL A 313 3.69 -17.67 -36.78
N LYS A 314 3.35 -17.38 -35.52
CA LYS A 314 4.22 -16.64 -34.60
C LYS A 314 3.86 -16.91 -33.15
N ARG A 315 4.87 -16.75 -32.27
CA ARG A 315 4.64 -16.69 -30.82
C ARG A 315 3.98 -15.35 -30.47
N VAL A 316 2.92 -15.39 -29.69
CA VAL A 316 2.33 -14.19 -29.06
C VAL A 316 3.06 -13.94 -27.76
N GLN A 317 3.64 -12.74 -27.60
CA GLN A 317 4.20 -12.28 -26.33
C GLN A 317 3.06 -11.89 -25.40
N TRP A 318 3.14 -12.28 -24.14
CA TRP A 318 2.16 -11.88 -23.15
C TRP A 318 2.43 -10.46 -22.69
N THR A 319 1.40 -9.63 -22.74
CA THR A 319 1.40 -8.22 -22.31
C THR A 319 0.27 -7.98 -21.32
N PRO A 320 0.27 -6.89 -20.55
CA PRO A 320 -0.85 -6.57 -19.64
C PRO A 320 -2.22 -6.56 -20.35
N GLU A 321 -2.26 -6.06 -21.58
CA GLU A 321 -3.50 -5.91 -22.34
C GLU A 321 -4.06 -7.26 -22.79
N ASN A 322 -3.19 -8.16 -23.27
CA ASN A 322 -3.65 -9.42 -23.83
C ASN A 322 -3.84 -10.50 -22.75
N ILE A 323 -2.98 -10.59 -21.74
CA ILE A 323 -3.09 -11.63 -20.70
C ILE A 323 -4.36 -11.46 -19.84
N THR A 324 -4.88 -10.23 -19.72
CA THR A 324 -6.13 -9.92 -19.02
C THR A 324 -7.37 -10.05 -19.89
N SER A 325 -7.20 -10.19 -21.22
CA SER A 325 -8.32 -10.44 -22.14
C SER A 325 -9.01 -11.76 -21.80
N VAL A 326 -10.32 -11.79 -21.98
CA VAL A 326 -11.14 -13.01 -21.79
C VAL A 326 -10.91 -14.00 -22.93
N ASP A 327 -10.61 -13.49 -24.13
CA ASP A 327 -10.46 -14.32 -25.34
C ASP A 327 -9.05 -14.91 -25.46
N LYS A 328 -8.97 -16.13 -26.01
CA LYS A 328 -7.72 -16.77 -26.38
C LYS A 328 -6.98 -15.95 -27.45
N HIS A 329 -5.66 -15.91 -27.35
CA HIS A 329 -4.84 -15.17 -28.31
C HIS A 329 -4.88 -15.83 -29.72
N THR A 330 -5.01 -14.99 -30.70
CA THR A 330 -5.00 -15.38 -32.14
C THR A 330 -3.98 -14.54 -32.90
N VAL A 331 -3.73 -14.91 -34.15
CA VAL A 331 -2.79 -14.22 -35.07
C VAL A 331 -3.56 -13.53 -36.20
N GLU A 332 -4.78 -13.05 -35.94
CA GLU A 332 -5.46 -12.23 -36.95
C GLU A 332 -4.87 -10.82 -37.04
#